data_b0cb3ff853166a6415fa79c9ebabdd1a
#
_entry.id   b0cb3ff853166a6415fa79c9ebabdd1a
#
_cell.length_a   1.000
_cell.length_b   1.000
_cell.length_c   1.000
_cell.angle_alpha   90.00
_cell.angle_beta   90.00
_cell.angle_gamma   90.00
#
_symmetry.space_group_name_H-M   'P 1'
#
loop_
_entity.id
_entity.type
_entity.pdbx_description
1 polymer ?
#
loop_
_entity_poly.entity_id
_entity_poly.type
_entity_poly.pdbx_seq_one_letter_code
_entity_poly.pdbx_strand_id
1 'polypeptide(L)'
;MSLSFDPQAGLIVVPTRIWGPAGETVARLALDTGATWSLLSWDVAVLLGYDPSIVQERLQIVTASGVEFVPTIGLQKLEALDRTCEGFPMLCHTLPMGATVDGLLGLNFFQGHRLVVDFREATVTLD
;
A
#
# COMPACT_ATOMS: atom_id res chain seq x y z
N MET A 1 -1.38 -5.61 19.13
CA MET A 1 -1.35 -6.89 18.39
C MET A 1 -0.23 -6.87 17.39
N SER A 2 0.47 -7.97 17.19
CA SER A 2 1.56 -8.05 16.23
C SER A 2 1.20 -8.94 15.06
N LEU A 3 1.71 -8.59 13.89
CA LEU A 3 1.60 -9.39 12.68
C LEU A 3 2.87 -10.22 12.52
N SER A 4 2.71 -11.52 12.31
CA SER A 4 3.85 -12.39 11.99
C SER A 4 4.14 -12.35 10.49
N PHE A 5 5.41 -12.37 10.13
CA PHE A 5 5.82 -12.46 8.74
C PHE A 5 6.82 -13.60 8.53
N ASP A 6 6.99 -14.01 7.28
CA ASP A 6 7.95 -15.06 6.92
C ASP A 6 9.37 -14.47 6.89
N PRO A 7 10.25 -14.86 7.84
CA PRO A 7 11.61 -14.31 7.89
C PRO A 7 12.50 -14.75 6.72
N GLN A 8 12.07 -15.74 5.95
CA GLN A 8 12.81 -16.22 4.78
C GLN A 8 12.36 -15.54 3.48
N ALA A 9 11.23 -14.82 3.51
CA ALA A 9 10.75 -14.11 2.33
C ALA A 9 11.58 -12.86 2.06
N GLY A 10 11.68 -12.47 0.80
CA GLY A 10 12.40 -11.26 0.40
C GLY A 10 11.68 -9.96 0.73
N LEU A 11 10.40 -10.04 1.09
CA LEU A 11 9.58 -8.88 1.45
C LEU A 11 8.79 -9.18 2.72
N ILE A 12 8.52 -8.14 3.50
CA ILE A 12 7.56 -8.22 4.61
C ILE A 12 6.19 -7.85 4.04
N VAL A 13 5.32 -8.83 3.92
CA VAL A 13 3.99 -8.64 3.35
C VAL A 13 2.99 -8.40 4.47
N VAL A 14 2.23 -7.31 4.34
CA VAL A 14 1.18 -6.92 5.28
C VAL A 14 -0.17 -7.13 4.58
N PRO A 15 -0.98 -8.10 5.03
CA PRO A 15 -2.33 -8.23 4.53
C PRO A 15 -3.12 -6.96 4.85
N THR A 16 -3.72 -6.36 3.83
CA THR A 16 -4.39 -5.09 3.95
C THR A 16 -5.78 -5.20 3.34
N ARG A 17 -6.80 -4.97 4.16
CA ARG A 17 -8.17 -4.96 3.66
C ARG A 17 -8.48 -3.60 3.09
N ILE A 18 -9.01 -3.57 1.87
CA ILE A 18 -9.30 -2.34 1.14
C ILE A 18 -10.73 -2.40 0.63
N TRP A 19 -11.47 -1.32 0.85
CA TRP A 19 -12.85 -1.15 0.38
C TRP A 19 -12.91 -0.11 -0.72
N GLY A 20 -13.76 -0.37 -1.69
CA GLY A 20 -14.06 0.56 -2.77
C GLY A 20 -15.51 0.47 -3.19
N PRO A 21 -15.92 1.25 -4.21
CA PRO A 21 -17.31 1.28 -4.66
C PRO A 21 -17.87 -0.07 -5.10
N ALA A 22 -17.03 -0.97 -5.59
CA ALA A 22 -17.46 -2.28 -6.10
C ALA A 22 -17.33 -3.41 -5.07
N GLY A 23 -16.79 -3.15 -3.88
CA GLY A 23 -16.63 -4.17 -2.84
C GLY A 23 -15.36 -4.04 -2.05
N GLU A 24 -14.88 -5.16 -1.53
CA GLU A 24 -13.66 -5.18 -0.72
C GLU A 24 -12.78 -6.37 -1.10
N THR A 25 -11.50 -6.24 -0.81
CA THR A 25 -10.54 -7.32 -1.00
C THR A 25 -9.42 -7.21 0.04
N VAL A 26 -8.68 -8.31 0.24
CA VAL A 26 -7.46 -8.28 1.03
C VAL A 26 -6.29 -8.28 0.05
N ALA A 27 -5.56 -7.17 0.03
CA ALA A 27 -4.39 -7.01 -0.82
C ALA A 27 -3.13 -7.38 -0.04
N ARG A 28 -2.12 -7.83 -0.76
CA ARG A 28 -0.79 -8.13 -0.22
C ARG A 28 0.10 -6.93 -0.46
N LEU A 29 0.33 -6.12 0.56
CA LEU A 29 1.16 -4.92 0.42
C LEU A 29 2.51 -5.16 1.10
N ALA A 30 3.59 -4.78 0.43
CA ALA A 30 4.92 -4.85 1.02
C ALA A 30 5.13 -3.66 1.95
N LEU A 31 5.64 -3.92 3.15
CA LEU A 31 6.07 -2.87 4.08
C LEU A 31 7.33 -2.23 3.50
N ASP A 32 7.29 -0.93 3.23
CA ASP A 32 8.38 -0.23 2.57
C ASP A 32 8.60 1.16 3.18
N THR A 33 9.50 1.23 4.16
CA THR A 33 9.87 2.50 4.79
C THR A 33 10.74 3.38 3.89
N GLY A 34 11.18 2.85 2.75
CA GLY A 34 11.89 3.62 1.73
C GLY A 34 10.98 4.33 0.75
N ALA A 35 9.67 4.04 0.78
CA ALA A 35 8.69 4.69 -0.08
C ALA A 35 7.97 5.80 0.67
N THR A 36 7.95 7.00 0.11
CA THR A 36 7.23 8.15 0.71
C THR A 36 5.73 7.90 0.72
N TRP A 37 5.20 7.32 -0.34
CA TRP A 37 3.77 7.11 -0.55
C TRP A 37 3.43 5.63 -0.66
N SER A 38 2.29 5.26 -0.12
CA SER A 38 1.71 3.95 -0.37
C SER A 38 1.21 3.86 -1.80
N LEU A 39 1.29 2.66 -2.38
CA LEU A 39 0.98 2.44 -3.79
C LEU A 39 0.12 1.19 -3.93
N LEU A 40 -0.91 1.27 -4.76
CA LEU A 40 -1.80 0.16 -5.09
C LEU A 40 -1.69 -0.14 -6.58
N SER A 41 -1.68 -1.42 -6.94
CA SER A 41 -1.68 -1.80 -8.35
C SER A 41 -2.92 -1.28 -9.05
N TRP A 42 -2.76 -0.89 -10.31
CA TRP A 42 -3.87 -0.42 -11.14
C TRP A 42 -4.99 -1.46 -11.21
N ASP A 43 -4.63 -2.73 -11.36
CA ASP A 43 -5.61 -3.81 -11.48
C ASP A 43 -6.48 -3.96 -10.23
N VAL A 44 -5.88 -3.88 -9.04
CA VAL A 44 -6.63 -3.96 -7.79
C VAL A 44 -7.55 -2.74 -7.63
N ALA A 45 -7.05 -1.55 -7.99
CA ALA A 45 -7.87 -0.34 -7.93
C ALA A 45 -9.12 -0.47 -8.81
N VAL A 46 -8.95 -0.95 -10.04
CA VAL A 46 -10.08 -1.16 -10.97
C VAL A 46 -11.03 -2.23 -10.44
N LEU A 47 -10.50 -3.32 -9.89
CA LEU A 47 -11.32 -4.38 -9.29
C LEU A 47 -12.22 -3.83 -8.18
N LEU A 48 -11.73 -2.89 -7.40
CA LEU A 48 -12.47 -2.27 -6.29
C LEU A 48 -13.44 -1.17 -6.74
N GLY A 49 -13.49 -0.87 -8.03
CA GLY A 49 -14.41 0.13 -8.57
C GLY A 49 -13.85 1.54 -8.65
N TYR A 50 -12.56 1.72 -8.42
CA TYR A 50 -11.88 2.98 -8.68
C TYR A 50 -11.52 3.08 -10.15
N ASP A 51 -11.49 4.31 -10.68
CA ASP A 51 -11.02 4.56 -12.04
C ASP A 51 -9.86 5.56 -12.01
N PRO A 52 -8.62 5.06 -11.90
CA PRO A 52 -7.47 5.96 -11.84
C PRO A 52 -7.25 6.78 -13.11
N SER A 53 -7.83 6.35 -14.23
CA SER A 53 -7.65 7.05 -15.52
C SER A 53 -8.34 8.40 -15.57
N ILE A 54 -9.40 8.59 -14.77
CA ILE A 54 -10.19 9.83 -14.77
C ILE A 54 -9.93 10.73 -13.57
N VAL A 55 -9.15 10.28 -12.57
CA VAL A 55 -8.86 11.14 -11.41
C VAL A 55 -7.98 12.30 -11.84
N GLN A 56 -8.27 13.49 -11.29
CA GLN A 56 -7.52 14.69 -11.61
C GLN A 56 -6.31 14.88 -10.72
N GLU A 57 -6.35 14.36 -9.50
CA GLU A 57 -5.22 14.43 -8.59
C GLU A 57 -4.12 13.49 -9.03
N ARG A 58 -2.95 14.05 -9.31
CA ARG A 58 -1.76 13.31 -9.68
C ARG A 58 -0.57 13.84 -8.92
N LEU A 59 0.27 12.91 -8.45
CA LEU A 59 1.49 13.26 -7.77
C LEU A 59 2.66 13.09 -8.74
N GLN A 60 3.54 14.09 -8.76
CA GLN A 60 4.78 13.99 -9.50
C GLN A 60 5.77 13.14 -8.71
N ILE A 61 6.25 12.07 -9.32
CA ILE A 61 7.31 11.24 -8.75
C ILE A 61 8.53 11.24 -9.67
N VAL A 62 9.71 11.13 -9.07
CA VAL A 62 10.96 11.03 -9.81
C VAL A 62 11.43 9.59 -9.74
N THR A 63 11.64 8.97 -10.88
CA THR A 63 12.16 7.62 -11.02
C THR A 63 13.48 7.64 -11.78
N ALA A 64 14.13 6.48 -11.85
CA ALA A 64 15.34 6.35 -12.66
C ALA A 64 15.11 6.66 -14.15
N SER A 65 13.87 6.48 -14.62
CA SER A 65 13.49 6.75 -16.02
C SER A 65 13.06 8.20 -16.27
N GLY A 66 12.99 9.05 -15.23
CA GLY A 66 12.56 10.43 -15.35
C GLY A 66 11.41 10.78 -14.41
N VAL A 67 10.61 11.76 -14.82
CA VAL A 67 9.48 12.27 -14.04
C VAL A 67 8.19 11.65 -14.53
N GLU A 68 7.36 11.14 -13.58
CA GLU A 68 6.03 10.62 -13.88
C GLU A 68 4.99 11.35 -13.03
N PHE A 69 3.80 11.51 -13.60
CA PHE A 69 2.62 12.00 -12.88
C PHE A 69 1.70 10.82 -12.63
N VAL A 70 1.58 10.43 -11.38
CA VAL A 70 0.89 9.19 -10.99
C VAL A 70 -0.46 9.52 -10.36
N PRO A 71 -1.56 8.87 -10.78
CA PRO A 71 -2.87 9.11 -10.18
C PRO A 71 -2.86 8.83 -8.69
N THR A 72 -3.52 9.69 -7.93
CA THR A 72 -3.75 9.51 -6.50
C THR A 72 -5.23 9.28 -6.26
N ILE A 73 -5.57 8.19 -5.59
CA ILE A 73 -6.95 7.90 -5.22
C ILE A 73 -7.12 7.96 -3.71
N GLY A 74 -8.26 8.48 -3.25
CA GLY A 74 -8.67 8.39 -1.86
C GLY A 74 -9.46 7.11 -1.65
N LEU A 75 -8.92 6.17 -0.92
CA LEU A 75 -9.62 4.92 -0.62
C LEU A 75 -10.78 5.19 0.31
N GLN A 76 -11.93 4.54 0.08
CA GLN A 76 -13.06 4.63 0.98
C GLN A 76 -12.68 4.19 2.39
N LYS A 77 -11.94 3.08 2.48
CA LYS A 77 -11.49 2.55 3.76
C LYS A 77 -10.33 1.59 3.55
N LEU A 78 -9.40 1.60 4.48
CA LEU A 78 -8.25 0.69 4.49
C LEU A 78 -8.01 0.21 5.92
N GLU A 79 -7.69 -1.07 6.09
CA GLU A 79 -7.37 -1.64 7.39
C GLU A 79 -6.10 -2.50 7.28
N ALA A 80 -5.10 -2.16 8.07
CA ALA A 80 -3.85 -2.90 8.17
C ALA A 80 -3.24 -2.68 9.55
N LEU A 81 -2.58 -3.69 10.10
CA LEU A 81 -1.87 -3.60 11.39
C LEU A 81 -2.74 -3.00 12.51
N ASP A 82 -4.01 -3.42 12.58
CA ASP A 82 -5.02 -2.96 13.54
C ASP A 82 -5.38 -1.47 13.41
N ARG A 83 -5.00 -0.85 12.32
CA ARG A 83 -5.33 0.54 12.04
C ARG A 83 -6.32 0.62 10.89
N THR A 84 -7.40 1.37 11.10
CA THR A 84 -8.41 1.64 10.07
C THR A 84 -8.32 3.10 9.66
N CYS A 85 -8.27 3.34 8.35
CA CYS A 85 -8.21 4.68 7.77
C CYS A 85 -9.35 4.87 6.77
N GLU A 86 -9.94 6.06 6.76
CA GLU A 86 -10.91 6.47 5.74
C GLU A 86 -10.31 7.58 4.90
N GLY A 87 -10.58 7.57 3.60
CA GLY A 87 -10.05 8.58 2.68
C GLY A 87 -8.53 8.51 2.50
N PHE A 88 -7.94 7.36 2.78
CA PHE A 88 -6.47 7.21 2.75
C PHE A 88 -5.95 7.37 1.32
N PRO A 89 -5.00 8.30 1.07
CA PRO A 89 -4.48 8.50 -0.27
C PRO A 89 -3.46 7.43 -0.64
N MET A 90 -3.66 6.82 -1.80
CA MET A 90 -2.70 5.89 -2.40
C MET A 90 -2.42 6.28 -3.84
N LEU A 91 -1.18 6.10 -4.25
CA LEU A 91 -0.82 6.17 -5.66
C LEU A 91 -1.31 4.92 -6.36
N CYS A 92 -1.71 5.06 -7.62
CA CYS A 92 -2.03 3.93 -8.48
C CYS A 92 -0.99 3.81 -9.58
N HIS A 93 -0.41 2.63 -9.72
CA HIS A 93 0.59 2.37 -10.75
C HIS A 93 0.55 0.91 -11.17
N THR A 94 0.98 0.65 -12.41
CA THR A 94 1.17 -0.71 -12.88
C THR A 94 2.44 -1.27 -12.24
N LEU A 95 2.32 -2.45 -11.62
CA LEU A 95 3.47 -3.11 -11.05
C LEU A 95 4.23 -3.90 -12.12
N PRO A 96 5.54 -4.14 -11.92
CA PRO A 96 6.31 -4.96 -12.84
C PRO A 96 5.71 -6.36 -12.99
N MET A 97 5.88 -6.95 -14.17
CA MET A 97 5.50 -8.35 -14.39
C MET A 97 6.27 -9.23 -13.41
N GLY A 98 5.58 -10.20 -12.80
CA GLY A 98 6.17 -11.07 -11.80
C GLY A 98 6.17 -10.50 -10.38
N ALA A 99 5.59 -9.33 -10.16
CA ALA A 99 5.41 -8.81 -8.81
C ALA A 99 4.58 -9.77 -7.98
N THR A 100 5.05 -10.08 -6.75
CA THR A 100 4.37 -11.01 -5.82
C THR A 100 3.45 -10.29 -4.85
N VAL A 101 3.37 -8.97 -4.94
CA VAL A 101 2.54 -8.12 -4.08
C VAL A 101 1.64 -7.24 -4.95
N ASP A 102 0.61 -6.68 -4.32
CA ASP A 102 -0.37 -5.82 -4.97
C ASP A 102 -0.03 -4.34 -4.81
N GLY A 103 1.01 -4.02 -4.08
CA GLY A 103 1.44 -2.66 -3.82
C GLY A 103 2.36 -2.55 -2.62
N LEU A 104 2.46 -1.33 -2.10
CA LEU A 104 3.35 -0.99 -0.98
C LEU A 104 2.59 -0.21 0.10
N LEU A 105 2.96 -0.45 1.36
CA LEU A 105 2.66 0.48 2.46
C LEU A 105 3.89 1.33 2.69
N GLY A 106 3.78 2.62 2.40
CA GLY A 106 4.87 3.58 2.54
C GLY A 106 4.76 4.44 3.79
N LEU A 107 5.61 5.45 3.86
CA LEU A 107 5.70 6.31 5.04
C LEU A 107 4.40 7.00 5.40
N ASN A 108 3.57 7.34 4.41
CA ASN A 108 2.29 8.01 4.69
C ASN A 108 1.33 7.16 5.52
N PHE A 109 1.51 5.83 5.54
CA PHE A 109 0.73 4.96 6.42
C PHE A 109 1.31 4.97 7.84
N PHE A 110 2.62 5.07 7.99
CA PHE A 110 3.29 4.93 9.29
C PHE A 110 3.49 6.24 10.04
N GLN A 111 3.41 7.38 9.37
CA GLN A 111 3.63 8.69 9.99
C GLN A 111 2.71 8.90 11.20
N GLY A 112 3.27 9.43 12.27
CA GLY A 112 2.55 9.65 13.51
C GLY A 112 2.42 8.41 14.39
N HIS A 113 3.00 7.28 14.00
CA HIS A 113 2.93 6.02 14.72
C HIS A 113 4.33 5.49 15.01
N ARG A 114 4.38 4.54 15.93
CA ARG A 114 5.61 3.81 16.21
C ARG A 114 5.53 2.44 15.52
N LEU A 115 6.43 2.23 14.56
CA LEU A 115 6.54 0.95 13.85
C LEU A 115 7.69 0.15 14.46
N VAL A 116 7.40 -1.07 14.90
CA VAL A 116 8.42 -1.99 15.40
C VAL A 116 8.46 -3.20 14.48
N VAL A 117 9.63 -3.43 13.86
CA VAL A 117 9.89 -4.62 13.08
C VAL A 117 10.91 -5.45 13.84
N ASP A 118 10.48 -6.60 14.35
CA ASP A 118 11.33 -7.51 15.12
C ASP A 118 11.73 -8.66 14.20
N PHE A 119 12.99 -8.65 13.76
CA PHE A 119 13.51 -9.68 12.87
C PHE A 119 13.85 -10.97 13.59
N ARG A 120 14.01 -10.93 14.91
CA ARG A 120 14.25 -12.13 15.72
C ARG A 120 12.97 -12.94 15.86
N GLU A 121 11.88 -12.26 16.21
CA GLU A 121 10.57 -12.88 16.38
C GLU A 121 9.75 -12.93 15.10
N ALA A 122 10.21 -12.27 14.05
CA ALA A 122 9.51 -12.13 12.77
C ALA A 122 8.10 -11.55 12.93
N THR A 123 8.02 -10.39 13.61
CA THR A 123 6.76 -9.71 13.87
C THR A 123 6.85 -8.22 13.54
N VAL A 124 5.69 -7.65 13.19
CA VAL A 124 5.51 -6.22 12.97
C VAL A 124 4.43 -5.73 13.91
N THR A 125 4.68 -4.62 14.59
CA THR A 125 3.72 -3.96 15.48
C THR A 125 3.63 -2.49 15.14
N LEU A 126 2.43 -1.96 15.11
CA LEU A 126 2.16 -0.54 14.91
C LEU A 126 1.38 -0.01 16.12
N ASP A 127 1.92 1.04 16.76
CA ASP A 127 1.28 1.68 17.92
C ASP A 127 0.81 3.10 17.60
#